data_0d34cef0ee037d4c0eb8fcf383f09fe1
#
_entry.id   0d34cef0ee037d4c0eb8fcf383f09fe1
#
_cell.length_a   1.000
_cell.length_b   1.000
_cell.length_c   1.000
_cell.angle_alpha   90.00
_cell.angle_beta   90.00
_cell.angle_gamma   90.00
#
_symmetry.space_group_name_H-M   'P 1'
#
loop_
_entity.id
_entity.type
_entity.pdbx_description
1 polymer ?
#
loop_
_entity_poly.entity_id
_entity_poly.type
_entity_poly.pdbx_seq_one_letter_code
_entity_poly.pdbx_strand_id
1 'polypeptide(L)'
;MDNNIRKKTSRKYKRRFKFNFGVLLIIFILSFSACFALYMTAANLNEDFFADEFKADIEESSETTTEETSDNVKEESSEPNENQPAPKTPVTNPVPQSSAVDYTYFDNCCLITDSTLLEISEHTLFKDVIGDSSLNALNCQTAKVESNYGAVTIYDTLKIKKPQNVYFMLGSDIGTSPVEDMVANYTDLIKNLTTVLPDMNIYIMQIPPVRTDAEPVTNELINTYNEQLLAMANSCGVYCIDTSTALKSVDGNLKEEYWSAEDKKYTADMYTTVTEYILTHVA
;
A
#
# COMPACT_ATOMS: atom_id res chain seq x y z
N MET A 1 -48.38 21.44 -64.17
CA MET A 1 -48.25 20.05 -63.81
C MET A 1 -47.60 20.02 -62.39
N ASP A 2 -48.50 20.04 -61.41
CA ASP A 2 -48.10 20.08 -60.00
C ASP A 2 -47.92 18.62 -59.45
N ASN A 3 -46.74 18.28 -59.00
CA ASN A 3 -46.49 17.02 -58.32
C ASN A 3 -46.37 17.24 -56.79
N ASN A 4 -47.49 17.03 -56.13
CA ASN A 4 -47.62 17.04 -54.67
C ASN A 4 -47.11 15.71 -54.07
N ILE A 5 -45.89 15.66 -53.53
CA ILE A 5 -45.35 14.53 -52.78
C ILE A 5 -45.76 14.69 -51.33
N ARG A 6 -46.75 13.93 -50.88
CA ARG A 6 -47.15 13.79 -49.48
C ARG A 6 -46.09 13.01 -48.67
N LYS A 7 -45.36 13.68 -47.78
CA LYS A 7 -44.53 13.04 -46.78
C LYS A 7 -45.38 12.35 -45.73
N LYS A 8 -45.31 11.01 -45.66
CA LYS A 8 -45.87 10.22 -44.56
C LYS A 8 -44.95 10.38 -43.33
N THR A 9 -45.41 11.05 -42.29
CA THR A 9 -44.77 11.11 -40.98
C THR A 9 -45.08 9.82 -40.20
N SER A 10 -44.06 8.98 -39.97
CA SER A 10 -44.18 7.82 -39.12
C SER A 10 -44.19 8.23 -37.63
N ARG A 11 -45.30 8.02 -36.94
CA ARG A 11 -45.41 8.20 -35.49
C ARG A 11 -44.63 7.11 -34.79
N LYS A 12 -43.49 7.44 -34.12
CA LYS A 12 -42.78 6.57 -33.22
C LYS A 12 -43.60 6.39 -31.94
N TYR A 13 -44.10 5.21 -31.70
CA TYR A 13 -44.74 4.81 -30.43
C TYR A 13 -43.65 4.77 -29.33
N LYS A 14 -43.67 5.72 -28.40
CA LYS A 14 -42.88 5.66 -27.14
C LYS A 14 -43.58 4.65 -26.20
N ARG A 15 -43.04 3.44 -26.06
CA ARG A 15 -43.45 2.51 -24.97
C ARG A 15 -43.06 3.15 -23.64
N ARG A 16 -44.05 3.56 -22.84
CA ARG A 16 -43.87 3.97 -21.45
C ARG A 16 -43.83 2.72 -20.61
N PHE A 17 -42.68 2.34 -20.08
CA PHE A 17 -42.55 1.33 -19.05
C PHE A 17 -43.22 1.87 -17.78
N LYS A 18 -44.28 1.22 -17.32
CA LYS A 18 -44.83 1.48 -15.98
C LYS A 18 -44.01 0.68 -14.95
N PHE A 19 -43.12 1.36 -14.26
CA PHE A 19 -42.40 0.79 -13.14
C PHE A 19 -43.34 0.59 -11.97
N ASN A 20 -43.46 -0.66 -11.51
CA ASN A 20 -44.22 -1.00 -10.31
C ASN A 20 -43.26 -0.93 -9.11
N PHE A 21 -43.16 0.25 -8.51
CA PHE A 21 -42.20 0.56 -7.43
C PHE A 21 -42.33 -0.40 -6.23
N GLY A 22 -43.57 -0.87 -5.92
CA GLY A 22 -43.83 -1.85 -4.85
C GLY A 22 -43.18 -3.21 -5.10
N VAL A 23 -43.20 -3.70 -6.35
CA VAL A 23 -42.56 -4.97 -6.69
C VAL A 23 -41.04 -4.87 -6.58
N LEU A 24 -40.48 -3.75 -6.99
CA LEU A 24 -39.04 -3.49 -6.91
C LEU A 24 -38.55 -3.40 -5.46
N LEU A 25 -39.34 -2.77 -4.60
CA LEU A 25 -39.06 -2.69 -3.14
C LEU A 25 -39.07 -4.10 -2.49
N ILE A 26 -40.05 -4.94 -2.84
CA ILE A 26 -40.12 -6.31 -2.31
C ILE A 26 -38.92 -7.15 -2.74
N ILE A 27 -38.48 -7.05 -4.01
CA ILE A 27 -37.32 -7.75 -4.52
C ILE A 27 -36.05 -7.28 -3.78
N PHE A 28 -35.94 -5.98 -3.53
CA PHE A 28 -34.80 -5.40 -2.80
C PHE A 28 -34.75 -5.92 -1.36
N ILE A 29 -35.87 -5.94 -0.63
CA ILE A 29 -35.95 -6.44 0.76
C ILE A 29 -35.59 -7.94 0.81
N LEU A 30 -36.09 -8.75 -0.12
CA LEU A 30 -35.78 -10.18 -0.16
C LEU A 30 -34.30 -10.44 -0.48
N SER A 31 -33.72 -9.69 -1.39
CA SER A 31 -32.29 -9.78 -1.72
C SER A 31 -31.42 -9.39 -0.53
N PHE A 32 -31.73 -8.28 0.15
CA PHE A 32 -31.01 -7.84 1.34
C PHE A 32 -31.10 -8.83 2.48
N SER A 33 -32.29 -9.41 2.73
CA SER A 33 -32.49 -10.43 3.76
C SER A 33 -31.68 -11.71 3.49
N ALA A 34 -31.60 -12.15 2.23
CA ALA A 34 -30.79 -13.30 1.84
C ALA A 34 -29.27 -13.06 2.03
N CYS A 35 -28.79 -11.89 1.62
CA CYS A 35 -27.39 -11.49 1.83
C CYS A 35 -27.03 -11.37 3.32
N PHE A 36 -27.94 -10.83 4.14
CA PHE A 36 -27.75 -10.72 5.59
C PHE A 36 -27.69 -12.10 6.26
N ALA A 37 -28.55 -13.03 5.86
CA ALA A 37 -28.53 -14.40 6.39
C ALA A 37 -27.22 -15.12 6.03
N LEU A 38 -26.71 -14.97 4.79
CA LEU A 38 -25.42 -15.53 4.38
C LEU A 38 -24.25 -14.89 5.14
N TYR A 39 -24.30 -13.59 5.40
CA TYR A 39 -23.28 -12.91 6.20
C TYR A 39 -23.25 -13.43 7.65
N MET A 40 -24.40 -13.60 8.29
CA MET A 40 -24.48 -14.11 9.67
C MET A 40 -24.03 -15.57 9.78
N THR A 41 -24.29 -16.40 8.78
CA THR A 41 -23.77 -17.79 8.76
C THR A 41 -22.26 -17.84 8.56
N ALA A 42 -21.70 -16.97 7.72
CA ALA A 42 -20.25 -16.87 7.52
C ALA A 42 -19.54 -16.31 8.76
N ALA A 43 -20.14 -15.35 9.47
CA ALA A 43 -19.59 -14.78 10.70
C ALA A 43 -19.54 -15.83 11.84
N ASN A 44 -20.63 -16.62 12.01
CA ASN A 44 -20.65 -17.69 13.02
C ASN A 44 -19.64 -18.81 12.72
N LEU A 45 -19.42 -19.17 11.45
CA LEU A 45 -18.41 -20.15 11.07
C LEU A 45 -16.97 -19.68 11.37
N ASN A 46 -16.72 -18.36 11.32
CA ASN A 46 -15.40 -17.80 11.68
C ASN A 46 -15.17 -17.79 13.20
N GLU A 47 -16.21 -17.54 14.02
CA GLU A 47 -16.07 -17.57 15.49
C GLU A 47 -15.75 -18.97 16.00
N ASP A 48 -16.39 -20.01 15.45
CA ASP A 48 -16.12 -21.40 15.82
C ASP A 48 -14.72 -21.87 15.40
N PHE A 49 -14.19 -21.39 14.26
CA PHE A 49 -12.85 -21.74 13.79
C PHE A 49 -11.75 -21.16 14.69
N PHE A 50 -11.88 -19.90 15.13
CA PHE A 50 -10.93 -19.27 16.05
C PHE A 50 -11.02 -19.80 17.49
N ALA A 51 -12.19 -20.27 17.92
CA ALA A 51 -12.37 -20.82 19.27
C ALA A 51 -11.69 -22.17 19.48
N ASP A 52 -11.58 -23.01 18.45
CA ASP A 52 -10.89 -24.29 18.51
C ASP A 52 -9.37 -24.15 18.43
N GLU A 53 -8.85 -23.18 17.66
CA GLU A 53 -7.41 -22.92 17.58
C GLU A 53 -6.85 -22.34 18.88
N PHE A 54 -7.64 -21.48 19.58
CA PHE A 54 -7.22 -20.91 20.88
C PHE A 54 -7.30 -21.91 22.05
N LYS A 55 -8.06 -22.99 21.94
CA LYS A 55 -8.10 -24.07 22.97
C LYS A 55 -6.91 -25.01 22.87
N ALA A 56 -6.41 -25.27 21.67
CA ALA A 56 -5.23 -26.12 21.47
C ALA A 56 -3.97 -25.52 22.11
N ASP A 57 -3.79 -24.19 22.02
CA ASP A 57 -2.61 -23.51 22.59
C ASP A 57 -2.64 -23.36 24.12
N ILE A 58 -3.80 -23.50 24.78
CA ILE A 58 -3.92 -23.40 26.25
C ILE A 58 -3.68 -24.77 26.95
N GLU A 59 -3.94 -25.88 26.29
CA GLU A 59 -3.71 -27.20 26.89
C GLU A 59 -2.24 -27.63 26.88
N GLU A 60 -1.38 -27.07 26.02
CA GLU A 60 0.04 -27.35 25.95
C GLU A 60 0.90 -26.54 26.95
N SER A 61 0.30 -25.55 27.67
CA SER A 61 0.99 -24.63 28.59
C SER A 61 0.79 -24.91 30.08
N SER A 62 0.12 -25.98 30.50
CA SER A 62 -0.25 -26.18 31.90
C SER A 62 0.24 -27.51 32.56
N GLU A 63 1.33 -28.06 32.15
CA GLU A 63 1.99 -29.08 32.97
C GLU A 63 3.50 -28.81 33.07
N THR A 64 3.96 -28.22 34.16
CA THR A 64 5.00 -28.67 35.07
C THR A 64 5.50 -27.53 35.94
N THR A 65 5.04 -27.50 37.17
CA THR A 65 5.74 -26.86 38.28
C THR A 65 5.97 -27.94 39.34
N THR A 66 7.20 -28.24 39.67
CA THR A 66 7.68 -28.49 41.05
C THR A 66 9.19 -28.81 41.08
N GLU A 67 9.95 -27.91 41.73
CA GLU A 67 11.08 -28.08 42.66
C GLU A 67 12.11 -29.26 42.43
N GLU A 68 13.39 -29.05 42.50
CA GLU A 68 14.34 -28.58 43.51
C GLU A 68 15.79 -28.65 42.99
N THR A 69 16.56 -27.66 43.36
CA THR A 69 18.00 -27.58 43.71
C THR A 69 18.95 -28.74 43.37
N SER A 70 20.02 -28.50 42.62
CA SER A 70 21.42 -28.64 43.06
C SER A 70 22.43 -28.69 41.91
N ASP A 71 23.49 -27.92 42.06
CA ASP A 71 24.78 -27.85 41.36
C ASP A 71 25.18 -29.04 40.49
N ASN A 72 25.50 -28.76 39.20
CA ASN A 72 26.77 -29.19 38.63
C ASN A 72 27.07 -28.57 37.25
N VAL A 73 28.18 -27.85 37.16
CA VAL A 73 28.82 -27.39 35.95
C VAL A 73 29.25 -28.57 35.09
N LYS A 74 28.72 -28.65 33.87
CA LYS A 74 29.39 -29.34 32.76
C LYS A 74 29.11 -28.56 31.47
N GLU A 75 30.17 -28.01 30.91
CA GLU A 75 30.23 -27.57 29.51
C GLU A 75 29.78 -28.70 28.59
N GLU A 76 28.71 -28.50 27.88
CA GLU A 76 28.32 -29.34 26.76
C GLU A 76 28.08 -28.43 25.55
N SER A 77 28.94 -28.62 24.56
CA SER A 77 28.93 -28.04 23.24
C SER A 77 27.56 -28.25 22.60
N SER A 78 26.73 -27.21 22.54
CA SER A 78 25.48 -27.20 21.76
C SER A 78 25.79 -26.81 20.32
N GLU A 79 25.62 -27.78 19.41
CA GLU A 79 25.56 -27.54 17.99
C GLU A 79 24.47 -26.46 17.67
N PRO A 80 24.68 -25.58 16.66
CA PRO A 80 23.69 -24.57 16.31
C PRO A 80 22.42 -25.22 15.74
N ASN A 81 21.29 -24.94 16.35
CA ASN A 81 19.99 -25.33 15.83
C ASN A 81 19.70 -24.51 14.58
N GLU A 82 19.77 -25.13 13.39
CA GLU A 82 19.67 -24.52 12.06
C GLU A 82 18.28 -23.95 11.71
N ASN A 83 17.31 -23.95 12.62
CA ASN A 83 15.91 -23.57 12.33
C ASN A 83 15.41 -22.31 13.07
N GLN A 84 16.29 -21.50 13.61
CA GLN A 84 15.87 -20.22 14.16
C GLN A 84 16.14 -19.12 13.12
N PRO A 85 15.11 -18.34 12.67
CA PRO A 85 15.35 -17.21 11.79
C PRO A 85 16.42 -16.30 12.40
N ALA A 86 17.44 -15.95 11.62
CA ALA A 86 18.47 -15.03 12.09
C ALA A 86 17.80 -13.73 12.61
N PRO A 87 18.23 -13.19 13.75
CA PRO A 87 17.68 -11.94 14.25
C PRO A 87 17.88 -10.85 13.18
N LYS A 88 16.77 -10.24 12.73
CA LYS A 88 16.83 -9.13 11.78
C LYS A 88 17.71 -8.03 12.36
N THR A 89 18.62 -7.50 11.55
CA THR A 89 19.45 -6.35 11.90
C THR A 89 18.53 -5.20 12.35
N PRO A 90 18.84 -4.47 13.43
CA PRO A 90 18.04 -3.32 13.84
C PRO A 90 17.91 -2.32 12.68
N VAL A 91 16.68 -1.92 12.37
CA VAL A 91 16.39 -0.94 11.32
C VAL A 91 16.83 0.44 11.79
N THR A 92 17.60 1.15 10.95
CA THR A 92 17.96 2.56 11.18
C THR A 92 17.18 3.45 10.22
N ASN A 93 16.45 4.43 10.74
CA ASN A 93 15.63 5.34 9.94
C ASN A 93 15.89 6.81 10.28
N PRO A 94 15.86 7.71 9.28
CA PRO A 94 15.86 7.39 7.84
C PRO A 94 17.06 6.54 7.46
N VAL A 95 16.93 5.72 6.39
CA VAL A 95 18.04 4.92 5.88
C VAL A 95 19.22 5.85 5.57
N PRO A 96 20.39 5.63 6.18
CA PRO A 96 21.53 6.50 5.97
C PRO A 96 22.12 6.32 4.58
N GLN A 97 22.79 7.35 4.07
CA GLN A 97 23.50 7.28 2.81
C GLN A 97 24.60 6.20 2.85
N SER A 98 24.62 5.36 1.84
CA SER A 98 25.60 4.30 1.60
C SER A 98 26.36 4.53 0.30
N SER A 99 27.32 3.65 -0.02
CA SER A 99 27.89 3.61 -1.38
C SER A 99 26.81 3.25 -2.37
N ALA A 100 26.79 3.93 -3.52
CA ALA A 100 25.81 3.64 -4.57
C ALA A 100 25.92 2.19 -5.03
N VAL A 101 24.77 1.50 -5.11
CA VAL A 101 24.67 0.20 -5.74
C VAL A 101 24.39 0.35 -7.24
N ASP A 102 24.64 -0.71 -8.00
CA ASP A 102 24.36 -0.73 -9.44
C ASP A 102 22.85 -0.76 -9.74
N TYR A 103 22.45 -0.28 -10.91
CA TYR A 103 21.06 -0.25 -11.35
C TYR A 103 20.39 -1.64 -11.42
N THR A 104 21.16 -2.72 -11.54
CA THR A 104 20.66 -4.11 -11.46
C THR A 104 20.03 -4.44 -10.10
N TYR A 105 20.26 -3.62 -9.08
CA TYR A 105 19.55 -3.70 -7.82
C TYR A 105 18.03 -3.66 -8.01
N PHE A 106 17.53 -2.87 -8.96
CA PHE A 106 16.09 -2.76 -9.24
C PHE A 106 15.47 -4.03 -9.82
N ASP A 107 16.26 -4.99 -10.34
CA ASP A 107 15.73 -6.27 -10.83
C ASP A 107 15.04 -7.10 -9.72
N ASN A 108 15.41 -6.84 -8.45
CA ASN A 108 14.84 -7.48 -7.26
C ASN A 108 13.88 -6.57 -6.47
N CYS A 109 13.53 -5.41 -7.02
CA CYS A 109 12.70 -4.41 -6.38
C CYS A 109 11.32 -4.33 -7.04
N CYS A 110 10.31 -3.96 -6.24
CA CYS A 110 8.98 -3.61 -6.69
C CYS A 110 8.59 -2.27 -6.07
N LEU A 111 8.04 -1.35 -6.85
CA LEU A 111 7.49 -0.09 -6.37
C LEU A 111 5.96 -0.19 -6.31
N ILE A 112 5.39 0.08 -5.15
CA ILE A 112 3.97 0.29 -4.96
C ILE A 112 3.73 1.79 -4.87
N THR A 113 2.95 2.36 -5.77
CA THR A 113 2.74 3.80 -5.82
C THR A 113 1.33 4.17 -6.26
N ASP A 114 0.87 5.30 -5.79
CA ASP A 114 -0.28 6.04 -6.32
C ASP A 114 0.14 6.92 -7.52
N SER A 115 -0.65 7.93 -7.85
CA SER A 115 -0.37 8.84 -8.97
C SER A 115 1.01 9.54 -8.91
N THR A 116 1.70 9.53 -7.74
CA THR A 116 2.93 10.31 -7.53
C THR A 116 4.09 9.81 -8.37
N LEU A 117 4.31 8.49 -8.47
CA LEU A 117 5.45 7.91 -9.19
C LEU A 117 5.06 6.93 -10.31
N LEU A 118 3.82 6.94 -10.80
CA LEU A 118 3.37 6.00 -11.84
C LEU A 118 4.22 6.02 -13.11
N GLU A 119 4.68 7.19 -13.53
CA GLU A 119 5.47 7.37 -14.75
C GLU A 119 6.96 7.05 -14.57
N ILE A 120 7.44 6.69 -13.36
CA ILE A 120 8.87 6.46 -13.08
C ILE A 120 9.50 5.40 -13.99
N SER A 121 8.76 4.35 -14.34
CA SER A 121 9.22 3.29 -15.23
C SER A 121 9.43 3.73 -16.68
N GLU A 122 8.85 4.84 -17.10
CA GLU A 122 9.04 5.43 -18.42
C GLU A 122 10.36 6.18 -18.53
N HIS A 123 10.84 6.73 -17.41
CA HIS A 123 11.99 7.64 -17.35
C HIS A 123 13.24 7.00 -16.74
N THR A 124 13.12 5.86 -16.04
CA THR A 124 14.22 5.23 -15.30
C THR A 124 14.31 3.73 -15.55
N LEU A 125 15.30 3.08 -14.94
CA LEU A 125 15.45 1.62 -14.95
C LEU A 125 14.62 0.90 -13.88
N PHE A 126 13.89 1.61 -13.03
CA PHE A 126 12.95 1.00 -12.08
C PHE A 126 11.67 0.60 -12.81
N LYS A 127 11.61 -0.64 -13.30
CA LYS A 127 10.58 -1.11 -14.23
C LYS A 127 9.39 -1.80 -13.57
N ASP A 128 9.56 -2.34 -12.37
CA ASP A 128 8.53 -3.11 -11.69
C ASP A 128 7.68 -2.19 -10.79
N VAL A 129 6.71 -1.55 -11.40
CA VAL A 129 5.80 -0.57 -10.76
C VAL A 129 4.39 -1.12 -10.74
N ILE A 130 3.77 -1.11 -9.58
CA ILE A 130 2.39 -1.54 -9.35
C ILE A 130 1.64 -0.41 -8.66
N GLY A 131 0.55 0.00 -9.25
CA GLY A 131 -0.29 1.08 -8.75
C GLY A 131 -1.21 1.64 -9.81
N ASP A 132 -2.03 2.58 -9.43
CA ASP A 132 -2.83 3.39 -10.35
C ASP A 132 -3.24 4.72 -9.69
N SER A 133 -3.90 5.59 -10.45
CA SER A 133 -4.33 6.91 -9.97
C SER A 133 -5.46 6.88 -8.93
N SER A 134 -6.12 5.75 -8.71
CA SER A 134 -7.17 5.58 -7.70
C SER A 134 -6.63 5.03 -6.38
N LEU A 135 -5.43 4.45 -6.40
CA LEU A 135 -4.73 4.01 -5.21
C LEU A 135 -4.28 5.22 -4.38
N ASN A 136 -4.39 5.13 -3.06
CA ASN A 136 -3.92 6.14 -2.12
C ASN A 136 -3.67 5.54 -0.74
N ALA A 137 -3.18 6.34 0.22
CA ALA A 137 -2.87 5.84 1.55
C ALA A 137 -4.12 5.38 2.32
N LEU A 138 -5.26 6.08 2.17
CA LEU A 138 -6.49 5.74 2.87
C LEU A 138 -7.10 4.41 2.41
N ASN A 139 -7.00 4.07 1.11
CA ASN A 139 -7.62 2.88 0.53
C ASN A 139 -6.65 1.72 0.24
N CYS A 140 -5.38 1.83 0.61
CA CYS A 140 -4.29 0.92 0.22
C CYS A 140 -4.52 -0.55 0.58
N GLN A 141 -5.36 -0.84 1.59
CA GLN A 141 -5.69 -2.21 1.98
C GLN A 141 -6.72 -2.87 1.04
N THR A 142 -7.63 -2.08 0.46
CA THR A 142 -8.81 -2.57 -0.25
C THR A 142 -8.84 -2.25 -1.74
N ALA A 143 -8.08 -1.24 -2.17
CA ALA A 143 -7.97 -0.88 -3.58
C ALA A 143 -7.41 -2.05 -4.39
N LYS A 144 -8.04 -2.31 -5.53
CA LYS A 144 -7.57 -3.30 -6.49
C LYS A 144 -6.85 -2.58 -7.62
N VAL A 145 -5.62 -2.98 -7.85
CA VAL A 145 -4.79 -2.46 -8.94
C VAL A 145 -4.58 -3.53 -10.01
N GLU A 146 -4.52 -3.11 -11.24
CA GLU A 146 -4.18 -4.01 -12.34
C GLU A 146 -2.72 -4.45 -12.25
N SER A 147 -2.51 -5.74 -12.36
CA SER A 147 -1.19 -6.36 -12.33
C SER A 147 -1.14 -7.54 -13.29
N ASN A 148 0.01 -8.19 -13.43
CA ASN A 148 0.13 -9.46 -14.16
C ASN A 148 -0.72 -10.61 -13.57
N TYR A 149 -1.31 -10.40 -12.39
CA TYR A 149 -2.17 -11.35 -11.69
C TYR A 149 -3.66 -10.94 -11.74
N GLY A 150 -4.00 -9.94 -12.57
CA GLY A 150 -5.33 -9.33 -12.67
C GLY A 150 -5.55 -8.19 -11.66
N ALA A 151 -6.80 -7.74 -11.54
CA ALA A 151 -7.21 -6.68 -10.60
C ALA A 151 -7.33 -7.23 -9.17
N VAL A 152 -6.24 -7.17 -8.42
CA VAL A 152 -6.12 -7.68 -7.04
C VAL A 152 -5.59 -6.61 -6.10
N THR A 153 -5.70 -6.83 -4.78
CA THR A 153 -5.17 -5.89 -3.78
C THR A 153 -3.65 -5.88 -3.78
N ILE A 154 -3.05 -4.82 -3.25
CA ILE A 154 -1.58 -4.74 -3.05
C ILE A 154 -1.10 -5.93 -2.21
N TYR A 155 -1.82 -6.25 -1.13
CA TYR A 155 -1.51 -7.38 -0.27
C TYR A 155 -1.46 -8.71 -1.04
N ASP A 156 -2.48 -9.01 -1.84
CA ASP A 156 -2.54 -10.24 -2.63
C ASP A 156 -1.47 -10.28 -3.72
N THR A 157 -1.23 -9.14 -4.37
CA THR A 157 -0.17 -9.01 -5.38
C THR A 157 1.20 -9.37 -4.79
N LEU A 158 1.55 -8.80 -3.64
CA LEU A 158 2.84 -9.04 -3.00
C LEU A 158 2.97 -10.46 -2.45
N LYS A 159 1.89 -11.08 -1.96
CA LYS A 159 1.89 -12.50 -1.58
C LYS A 159 2.21 -13.44 -2.74
N ILE A 160 1.74 -13.12 -3.94
CA ILE A 160 2.01 -13.92 -5.14
C ILE A 160 3.43 -13.64 -5.65
N LYS A 161 3.79 -12.37 -5.76
CA LYS A 161 5.04 -11.90 -6.36
C LYS A 161 6.27 -12.18 -5.50
N LYS A 162 6.18 -11.95 -4.18
CA LYS A 162 7.25 -12.11 -3.19
C LYS A 162 8.57 -11.43 -3.61
N PRO A 163 8.57 -10.12 -3.90
CA PRO A 163 9.80 -9.41 -4.22
C PRO A 163 10.74 -9.41 -3.01
N GLN A 164 12.05 -9.32 -3.25
CA GLN A 164 13.02 -9.18 -2.17
C GLN A 164 12.91 -7.81 -1.47
N ASN A 165 12.77 -6.75 -2.27
CA ASN A 165 12.64 -5.39 -1.79
C ASN A 165 11.36 -4.76 -2.35
N VAL A 166 10.58 -4.11 -1.50
CA VAL A 166 9.40 -3.37 -1.91
C VAL A 166 9.46 -1.94 -1.39
N TYR A 167 9.28 -1.01 -2.31
CA TYR A 167 9.23 0.42 -2.04
C TYR A 167 7.80 0.89 -2.10
N PHE A 168 7.37 1.68 -1.13
CA PHE A 168 6.03 2.23 -1.09
C PHE A 168 6.09 3.76 -1.12
N MET A 169 5.35 4.38 -2.03
CA MET A 169 5.08 5.81 -2.03
C MET A 169 3.58 6.03 -2.22
N LEU A 170 2.88 6.30 -1.13
CA LEU A 170 1.43 6.56 -1.09
C LEU A 170 1.18 7.85 -0.32
N GLY A 171 0.28 8.69 -0.81
CA GLY A 171 -0.05 9.97 -0.18
C GLY A 171 -0.70 10.96 -1.13
N SER A 172 -1.17 10.52 -2.31
CA SER A 172 -1.88 11.39 -3.26
C SER A 172 -3.19 11.96 -2.73
N ASP A 173 -3.72 11.40 -1.65
CA ASP A 173 -4.93 11.84 -0.96
C ASP A 173 -4.67 12.87 0.16
N ILE A 174 -3.42 13.31 0.35
CA ILE A 174 -3.08 14.37 1.29
C ILE A 174 -3.81 15.67 0.91
N GLY A 175 -4.33 16.38 1.93
CA GLY A 175 -5.16 17.56 1.73
C GLY A 175 -6.63 17.27 1.44
N THR A 176 -6.99 16.00 1.17
CA THR A 176 -8.39 15.55 0.98
C THR A 176 -8.83 14.54 2.01
N SER A 177 -7.89 13.78 2.59
CA SER A 177 -8.12 12.80 3.65
C SER A 177 -7.45 13.24 4.95
N PRO A 178 -7.99 12.89 6.14
CA PRO A 178 -7.29 13.09 7.41
C PRO A 178 -5.99 12.29 7.46
N VAL A 179 -4.90 12.95 7.84
CA VAL A 179 -3.56 12.33 7.88
C VAL A 179 -3.52 11.13 8.83
N GLU A 180 -4.21 11.20 9.97
CA GLU A 180 -4.30 10.12 10.93
C GLU A 180 -4.94 8.86 10.33
N ASP A 181 -6.00 9.00 9.54
CA ASP A 181 -6.69 7.89 8.89
C ASP A 181 -5.83 7.29 7.77
N MET A 182 -5.15 8.13 6.99
CA MET A 182 -4.19 7.71 5.96
C MET A 182 -3.08 6.84 6.58
N VAL A 183 -2.44 7.33 7.64
CA VAL A 183 -1.35 6.64 8.33
C VAL A 183 -1.84 5.37 9.02
N ALA A 184 -3.04 5.36 9.61
CA ALA A 184 -3.61 4.18 10.24
C ALA A 184 -3.81 3.04 9.23
N ASN A 185 -4.49 3.31 8.10
CA ASN A 185 -4.71 2.31 7.05
C ASN A 185 -3.40 1.81 6.44
N TYR A 186 -2.45 2.71 6.22
CA TYR A 186 -1.14 2.36 5.71
C TYR A 186 -0.36 1.48 6.71
N THR A 187 -0.39 1.82 8.00
CA THR A 187 0.20 1.04 9.10
C THR A 187 -0.32 -0.39 9.11
N ASP A 188 -1.63 -0.57 9.00
CA ASP A 188 -2.26 -1.89 9.00
C ASP A 188 -1.82 -2.73 7.79
N LEU A 189 -1.73 -2.13 6.59
CA LEU A 189 -1.18 -2.82 5.42
C LEU A 189 0.25 -3.30 5.68
N ILE A 190 1.12 -2.42 6.20
CA ILE A 190 2.53 -2.75 6.46
C ILE A 190 2.66 -3.85 7.52
N LYS A 191 1.92 -3.79 8.63
CA LYS A 191 1.91 -4.83 9.67
C LYS A 191 1.46 -6.19 9.11
N ASN A 192 0.41 -6.20 8.29
CA ASN A 192 -0.06 -7.42 7.65
C ASN A 192 1.01 -8.02 6.72
N LEU A 193 1.69 -7.18 5.94
CA LEU A 193 2.77 -7.61 5.05
C LEU A 193 3.99 -8.14 5.83
N THR A 194 4.43 -7.46 6.88
CA THR A 194 5.57 -7.91 7.72
C THR A 194 5.30 -9.24 8.40
N THR A 195 4.03 -9.51 8.75
CA THR A 195 3.62 -10.79 9.35
C THR A 195 3.64 -11.94 8.34
N VAL A 196 3.13 -11.70 7.13
CA VAL A 196 2.95 -12.77 6.12
C VAL A 196 4.18 -12.97 5.23
N LEU A 197 4.98 -11.92 5.05
CA LEU A 197 6.20 -11.89 4.23
C LEU A 197 7.39 -11.38 5.06
N PRO A 198 7.81 -12.10 6.11
CA PRO A 198 8.83 -11.64 7.05
C PRO A 198 10.20 -11.43 6.42
N ASP A 199 10.50 -12.09 5.31
CA ASP A 199 11.80 -11.98 4.62
C ASP A 199 11.85 -10.83 3.60
N MET A 200 10.73 -10.17 3.33
CA MET A 200 10.65 -9.04 2.42
C MET A 200 11.15 -7.76 3.10
N ASN A 201 12.06 -7.06 2.46
CA ASN A 201 12.47 -5.72 2.91
C ASN A 201 11.45 -4.69 2.43
N ILE A 202 10.86 -3.96 3.37
CA ILE A 202 9.87 -2.91 3.08
C ILE A 202 10.52 -1.55 3.31
N TYR A 203 10.42 -0.66 2.32
CA TYR A 203 10.91 0.71 2.35
C TYR A 203 9.73 1.68 2.16
N ILE A 204 9.48 2.51 3.16
CA ILE A 204 8.48 3.59 3.09
C ILE A 204 9.20 4.83 2.58
N MET A 205 8.77 5.35 1.45
CA MET A 205 9.32 6.57 0.86
C MET A 205 8.52 7.77 1.32
N GLN A 206 9.20 8.82 1.79
CA GLN A 206 8.56 10.09 2.08
C GLN A 206 8.09 10.75 0.79
N ILE A 207 6.90 11.33 0.81
CA ILE A 207 6.32 11.96 -0.38
C ILE A 207 7.06 13.26 -0.73
N PRO A 208 7.11 13.61 -2.03
CA PRO A 208 7.79 14.83 -2.49
C PRO A 208 7.18 16.10 -1.89
N PRO A 209 7.98 17.18 -1.74
CA PRO A 209 7.42 18.48 -1.47
C PRO A 209 6.60 18.98 -2.66
N VAL A 210 5.72 19.93 -2.41
CA VAL A 210 4.97 20.62 -3.47
C VAL A 210 5.58 21.97 -3.76
N ARG A 211 5.16 22.57 -4.89
CA ARG A 211 5.47 23.95 -5.24
C ARG A 211 4.76 24.93 -4.28
N THR A 212 5.26 26.14 -4.21
CA THR A 212 4.69 27.21 -3.36
C THR A 212 3.20 27.49 -3.63
N ASP A 213 2.76 27.27 -4.87
CA ASP A 213 1.40 27.57 -5.36
C ASP A 213 0.50 26.33 -5.51
N ALA A 214 0.82 25.24 -4.83
CA ALA A 214 0.13 23.95 -4.98
C ALA A 214 -1.09 23.79 -4.04
N GLU A 215 -1.89 24.84 -3.86
CA GLU A 215 -3.14 24.77 -3.08
C GLU A 215 -4.09 23.63 -3.57
N PRO A 216 -4.74 22.90 -2.66
CA PRO A 216 -4.81 23.09 -1.19
C PRO A 216 -3.70 22.37 -0.39
N VAL A 217 -2.79 21.67 -1.04
CA VAL A 217 -1.71 20.91 -0.39
C VAL A 217 -0.53 21.85 -0.09
N THR A 218 -0.10 21.91 1.16
CA THR A 218 1.03 22.74 1.60
C THR A 218 2.22 21.89 2.01
N ASN A 219 3.43 22.45 1.95
CA ASN A 219 4.63 21.75 2.43
C ASN A 219 4.62 21.50 3.95
N GLU A 220 3.87 22.28 4.73
CA GLU A 220 3.65 22.02 6.17
C GLU A 220 2.88 20.71 6.35
N LEU A 221 1.81 20.51 5.59
CA LEU A 221 1.01 19.29 5.63
C LEU A 221 1.83 18.07 5.13
N ILE A 222 2.60 18.24 4.05
CA ILE A 222 3.54 17.23 3.54
C ILE A 222 4.56 16.83 4.62
N ASN A 223 5.17 17.79 5.29
CA ASN A 223 6.15 17.53 6.35
C ASN A 223 5.50 16.77 7.51
N THR A 224 4.31 17.17 7.95
CA THR A 224 3.55 16.47 9.00
C THR A 224 3.28 15.01 8.63
N TYR A 225 2.86 14.75 7.39
CA TYR A 225 2.64 13.39 6.91
C TYR A 225 3.95 12.59 6.86
N ASN A 226 5.03 13.16 6.33
CA ASN A 226 6.34 12.51 6.25
C ASN A 226 6.92 12.18 7.63
N GLU A 227 6.72 13.02 8.64
CA GLU A 227 7.09 12.74 10.03
C GLU A 227 6.29 11.53 10.58
N GLN A 228 5.01 11.45 10.28
CA GLN A 228 4.19 10.30 10.68
C GLN A 228 4.56 9.02 9.92
N LEU A 229 4.94 9.09 8.64
CA LEU A 229 5.49 7.96 7.90
C LEU A 229 6.78 7.43 8.52
N LEU A 230 7.68 8.31 8.94
CA LEU A 230 8.91 7.93 9.66
C LEU A 230 8.59 7.23 10.99
N ALA A 231 7.66 7.78 11.77
CA ALA A 231 7.22 7.18 13.03
C ALA A 231 6.56 5.81 12.81
N MET A 232 5.72 5.68 11.78
CA MET A 232 5.10 4.43 11.34
C MET A 232 6.15 3.38 10.97
N ALA A 233 7.13 3.74 10.13
CA ALA A 233 8.20 2.83 9.71
C ALA A 233 8.98 2.30 10.91
N ASN A 234 9.35 3.17 11.86
CA ASN A 234 9.99 2.78 13.11
C ASN A 234 9.13 1.82 13.94
N SER A 235 7.84 2.10 14.07
CA SER A 235 6.92 1.25 14.86
C SER A 235 6.67 -0.12 14.23
N CYS A 236 6.73 -0.21 12.90
CA CYS A 236 6.56 -1.46 12.16
C CYS A 236 7.88 -2.23 11.95
N GLY A 237 9.03 -1.66 12.32
CA GLY A 237 10.35 -2.27 12.11
C GLY A 237 10.70 -2.40 10.62
N VAL A 238 10.29 -1.43 9.79
CA VAL A 238 10.58 -1.34 8.36
C VAL A 238 11.41 -0.09 8.05
N TYR A 239 12.02 -0.04 6.89
CA TYR A 239 12.88 1.06 6.46
C TYR A 239 12.06 2.29 6.04
N CYS A 240 12.62 3.49 6.26
CA CYS A 240 12.09 4.76 5.76
C CYS A 240 13.18 5.50 4.96
N ILE A 241 12.85 5.94 3.76
CA ILE A 241 13.76 6.72 2.88
C ILE A 241 13.26 8.16 2.79
N ASP A 242 14.12 9.12 3.12
CA ASP A 242 13.82 10.56 3.03
C ASP A 242 14.00 11.10 1.59
N THR A 243 13.17 10.60 0.68
CA THR A 243 13.12 11.07 -0.71
C THR A 243 12.70 12.54 -0.81
N SER A 244 11.99 13.05 0.19
CA SER A 244 11.55 14.45 0.25
C SER A 244 12.75 15.43 0.27
N THR A 245 13.75 15.15 1.09
CA THR A 245 14.95 16.00 1.18
C THR A 245 15.72 16.07 -0.14
N ALA A 246 15.82 14.98 -0.92
CA ALA A 246 16.48 15.00 -2.22
C ALA A 246 15.84 15.97 -3.23
N LEU A 247 14.54 16.20 -3.09
CA LEU A 247 13.73 16.98 -4.03
C LEU A 247 13.49 18.44 -3.58
N LYS A 248 13.81 18.77 -2.32
CA LYS A 248 13.61 20.12 -1.77
C LYS A 248 14.64 21.11 -2.29
N SER A 249 14.17 22.31 -2.59
CA SER A 249 14.97 23.52 -2.74
C SER A 249 15.37 24.09 -1.35
N VAL A 250 16.17 25.13 -1.32
CA VAL A 250 16.67 25.76 -0.09
C VAL A 250 15.51 26.32 0.78
N ASP A 251 14.43 26.73 0.16
CA ASP A 251 13.22 27.27 0.82
C ASP A 251 12.19 26.18 1.20
N GLY A 252 12.53 24.90 0.99
CA GLY A 252 11.70 23.76 1.38
C GLY A 252 10.63 23.36 0.38
N ASN A 253 10.51 24.05 -0.74
CA ASN A 253 9.57 23.72 -1.81
C ASN A 253 10.20 22.72 -2.77
N LEU A 254 9.37 22.13 -3.66
CA LEU A 254 9.87 21.35 -4.79
C LEU A 254 10.78 22.21 -5.66
N LYS A 255 11.94 21.69 -6.05
CA LYS A 255 12.83 22.39 -7.00
C LYS A 255 12.11 22.61 -8.32
N GLU A 256 12.31 23.80 -8.92
CA GLU A 256 11.61 24.20 -10.14
C GLU A 256 11.87 23.27 -11.32
N GLU A 257 13.07 22.72 -11.44
CA GLU A 257 13.47 21.78 -12.48
C GLU A 257 12.69 20.43 -12.43
N TYR A 258 12.06 20.11 -11.33
CA TYR A 258 11.31 18.86 -11.16
C TYR A 258 9.84 18.95 -11.54
N TRP A 259 9.37 20.10 -12.01
CA TRP A 259 7.99 20.30 -12.41
C TRP A 259 7.87 20.98 -13.77
N SER A 260 7.14 20.36 -14.71
CA SER A 260 6.73 20.98 -15.95
C SER A 260 5.42 21.75 -15.74
N ALA A 261 5.49 23.09 -15.83
CA ALA A 261 4.30 23.93 -15.74
C ALA A 261 3.38 23.77 -16.97
N GLU A 262 3.94 23.41 -18.14
CA GLU A 262 3.22 23.16 -19.38
C GLU A 262 2.40 21.89 -19.29
N ASP A 263 3.04 20.78 -18.89
CA ASP A 263 2.43 19.44 -18.82
C ASP A 263 1.67 19.19 -17.51
N LYS A 264 1.90 20.05 -16.49
CA LYS A 264 1.38 19.91 -15.12
C LYS A 264 1.75 18.58 -14.47
N LYS A 265 2.99 18.13 -14.64
CA LYS A 265 3.51 16.88 -14.12
C LYS A 265 4.99 16.98 -13.72
N TYR A 266 5.48 15.97 -13.03
CA TYR A 266 6.88 15.84 -12.72
C TYR A 266 7.72 15.65 -13.99
N THR A 267 8.95 16.13 -13.96
CA THR A 267 9.91 15.98 -15.06
C THR A 267 10.67 14.64 -14.96
N ALA A 268 11.30 14.22 -16.04
CA ALA A 268 12.18 13.05 -16.05
C ALA A 268 13.34 13.19 -15.02
N ASP A 269 13.82 14.40 -14.79
CA ASP A 269 14.90 14.66 -13.81
C ASP A 269 14.45 14.37 -12.37
N MET A 270 13.19 14.62 -12.04
CA MET A 270 12.62 14.25 -10.72
C MET A 270 12.70 12.74 -10.53
N TYR A 271 12.21 11.94 -11.48
CA TYR A 271 12.22 10.48 -11.39
C TYR A 271 13.65 9.92 -11.34
N THR A 272 14.56 10.49 -12.12
CA THR A 272 15.99 10.14 -12.09
C THR A 272 16.58 10.41 -10.71
N THR A 273 16.32 11.60 -10.14
CA THR A 273 16.81 11.95 -8.79
C THR A 273 16.28 10.99 -7.73
N VAL A 274 15.02 10.60 -7.79
CA VAL A 274 14.42 9.62 -6.84
C VAL A 274 15.13 8.27 -6.96
N THR A 275 15.36 7.77 -8.17
CA THR A 275 16.03 6.47 -8.36
C THR A 275 17.49 6.48 -7.94
N GLU A 276 18.24 7.53 -8.25
CA GLU A 276 19.63 7.71 -7.80
C GLU A 276 19.71 7.82 -6.27
N TYR A 277 18.74 8.50 -5.65
CA TYR A 277 18.66 8.57 -4.20
C TYR A 277 18.42 7.20 -3.57
N ILE A 278 17.53 6.40 -4.13
CA ILE A 278 17.29 5.00 -3.68
C ILE A 278 18.60 4.20 -3.75
N LEU A 279 19.34 4.27 -4.87
CA LEU A 279 20.58 3.50 -5.06
C LEU A 279 21.69 3.86 -4.06
N THR A 280 21.61 5.02 -3.42
CA THR A 280 22.55 5.45 -2.37
C THR A 280 21.99 5.32 -0.96
N HIS A 281 20.79 4.79 -0.78
CA HIS A 281 20.11 4.60 0.51
C HIS A 281 19.53 3.18 0.62
N VAL A 282 20.37 2.19 0.38
CA VAL A 282 20.06 0.76 0.51
C VAL A 282 20.51 0.27 1.90
N ALA A 283 19.64 -0.48 2.60
CA ALA A 283 19.91 -1.05 3.93
C ALA A 283 20.40 -2.50 3.86
#